data_8363a32e3e65579535e5c92a3fd411fa
#
_entry.id   8363a32e3e65579535e5c92a3fd411fa
#
_cell.length_a   1.000
_cell.length_b   1.000
_cell.length_c   1.000
_cell.angle_alpha   90.00
_cell.angle_beta   90.00
_cell.angle_gamma   90.00
#
_symmetry.space_group_name_H-M   'P 1'
#
loop_
_entity.id
_entity.type
_entity.pdbx_description
1 polymer ?
#
loop_
_entity_poly.entity_id
_entity_poly.type
_entity_poly.pdbx_seq_one_letter_code
_entity_poly.pdbx_strand_id
1 'polypeptide(L)'
;MSLTKEKTLELLWQRMAERGDFPSLQRSVTGIVSAMQSENTSTADLASSVLSDFALTQKVIRLANSAMYAPFGCNVTTVSRAIMILGVDTIGHLALSLKLLEGFGEVAARRDDMARELARATLAGAFARDITAKNGIRDGEEAVVCTLLHHVARLLVTYCFPNEWVEIQEIAAERGISDSDACEQVLGITFPELAEAAARKWGLPESIATSMRPIDLEGDAPLSHADWLCAVANMSNEMVTELTRGADPERLAELAERYADRLALDISEVVSVGEEMARDTSHQEFIAISTGASNTRQPPAGKPLDSARRLADGLSEVRAATGETDAVGLLNLTLEAILQSLGFVNCAAFVRSPASKVFEMRFGIGREVQPLLGLTFPEAFEPDVFHLALTNGRAILIDNAREPRIVPRIPLWHRQHFSNVKSFFLLPVRQRNQTVALLYGDWGGALCAGGIGAKEMEFLHYMGEEISSKLESVAQQNSASGANAADSLARRPSGTAGR
;
A
#
# COMPACT_ATOMS: atom_id res chain seq x y z
N MET A 1 -8.78 -20.03 -32.70
CA MET A 1 -8.80 -18.77 -33.50
C MET A 1 -8.06 -17.73 -32.69
N SER A 2 -6.91 -17.24 -33.16
CA SER A 2 -6.20 -16.16 -32.49
C SER A 2 -7.06 -14.89 -32.52
N LEU A 3 -7.09 -14.18 -31.40
CA LEU A 3 -7.76 -12.88 -31.29
C LEU A 3 -6.96 -11.83 -32.10
N THR A 4 -7.63 -10.76 -32.55
CA THR A 4 -6.92 -9.59 -33.08
C THR A 4 -6.62 -8.61 -31.96
N LYS A 5 -5.61 -7.77 -32.12
CA LYS A 5 -5.21 -6.74 -31.17
C LYS A 5 -6.38 -5.88 -30.68
N GLU A 6 -7.18 -5.40 -31.64
CA GLU A 6 -8.34 -4.55 -31.35
C GLU A 6 -9.38 -5.31 -30.51
N LYS A 7 -9.64 -6.56 -30.84
CA LYS A 7 -10.61 -7.38 -30.11
C LYS A 7 -10.13 -7.74 -28.73
N THR A 8 -8.84 -7.98 -28.56
CA THR A 8 -8.23 -8.24 -27.25
C THR A 8 -8.33 -7.03 -26.35
N LEU A 9 -8.01 -5.83 -26.86
CA LEU A 9 -8.15 -4.59 -26.08
C LEU A 9 -9.61 -4.31 -25.71
N GLU A 10 -10.57 -4.49 -26.64
CA GLU A 10 -11.99 -4.33 -26.35
C GLU A 10 -12.44 -5.26 -25.22
N LEU A 11 -12.12 -6.55 -25.33
CA LEU A 11 -12.46 -7.55 -24.31
C LEU A 11 -11.76 -7.28 -22.97
N LEU A 12 -10.52 -6.80 -22.99
CA LEU A 12 -9.80 -6.43 -21.78
C LEU A 12 -10.56 -5.35 -21.00
N TRP A 13 -10.89 -4.24 -21.67
CA TRP A 13 -11.59 -3.13 -21.01
C TRP A 13 -12.99 -3.52 -20.56
N GLN A 14 -13.69 -4.33 -21.34
CA GLN A 14 -14.99 -4.88 -20.93
C GLN A 14 -14.87 -5.74 -19.67
N ARG A 15 -13.97 -6.73 -19.66
CA ARG A 15 -13.78 -7.64 -18.52
C ARG A 15 -13.30 -6.92 -17.25
N MET A 16 -12.46 -5.88 -17.40
CA MET A 16 -12.06 -5.02 -16.28
C MET A 16 -13.26 -4.26 -15.70
N ALA A 17 -14.14 -3.73 -16.54
CA ALA A 17 -15.34 -3.01 -16.09
C ALA A 17 -16.35 -3.93 -15.39
N GLU A 18 -16.57 -5.15 -15.92
CA GLU A 18 -17.52 -6.13 -15.38
C GLU A 18 -17.11 -6.70 -14.02
N ARG A 19 -15.79 -6.84 -13.77
CA ARG A 19 -15.28 -7.46 -12.53
C ARG A 19 -15.21 -6.54 -11.32
N GLY A 20 -15.37 -5.22 -11.51
CA GLY A 20 -15.58 -4.25 -10.44
C GLY A 20 -14.35 -3.89 -9.57
N ASP A 21 -13.25 -4.65 -9.65
CA ASP A 21 -12.06 -4.45 -8.81
C ASP A 21 -11.14 -3.33 -9.33
N PHE A 22 -11.15 -3.08 -10.64
CA PHE A 22 -10.28 -2.11 -11.31
C PHE A 22 -10.78 -0.64 -11.38
N PRO A 23 -12.08 -0.30 -11.29
CA PRO A 23 -12.52 1.09 -11.34
C PRO A 23 -11.99 1.95 -10.20
N SER A 24 -11.72 1.36 -9.03
CA SER A 24 -11.11 2.06 -7.89
C SER A 24 -9.63 2.36 -8.14
N LEU A 25 -8.88 1.38 -8.65
CA LEU A 25 -7.49 1.55 -9.04
C LEU A 25 -7.36 2.61 -10.15
N GLN A 26 -8.14 2.51 -11.22
CA GLN A 26 -8.13 3.47 -12.31
C GLN A 26 -8.40 4.89 -11.84
N ARG A 27 -9.41 5.10 -10.98
CA ARG A 27 -9.71 6.43 -10.41
C ARG A 27 -8.56 6.99 -9.59
N SER A 28 -7.93 6.15 -8.74
CA SER A 28 -6.80 6.56 -7.92
C SER A 28 -5.58 6.91 -8.77
N VAL A 29 -5.25 6.08 -9.75
CA VAL A 29 -4.15 6.32 -10.70
C VAL A 29 -4.41 7.61 -11.48
N THR A 30 -5.61 7.78 -12.07
CA THR A 30 -5.96 8.99 -12.81
C THR A 30 -5.91 10.23 -11.91
N GLY A 31 -6.33 10.14 -10.64
CA GLY A 31 -6.25 11.25 -9.69
C GLY A 31 -4.80 11.69 -9.42
N ILE A 32 -3.90 10.74 -9.17
CA ILE A 32 -2.48 11.03 -8.96
C ILE A 32 -1.85 11.64 -10.23
N VAL A 33 -2.08 11.03 -11.39
CA VAL A 33 -1.53 11.50 -12.67
C VAL A 33 -2.05 12.89 -13.02
N SER A 34 -3.35 13.14 -12.86
CA SER A 34 -3.93 14.48 -13.08
C SER A 34 -3.30 15.52 -12.17
N ALA A 35 -3.04 15.14 -10.90
CA ALA A 35 -2.36 16.03 -9.96
C ALA A 35 -0.89 16.29 -10.36
N MET A 36 -0.19 15.39 -11.02
CA MET A 36 1.18 15.60 -11.52
C MET A 36 1.24 16.47 -12.78
N GLN A 37 0.27 16.37 -13.69
CA GLN A 37 0.29 16.99 -15.01
C GLN A 37 -0.26 18.42 -15.06
N SER A 38 -0.88 18.92 -14.01
CA SER A 38 -1.51 20.23 -14.03
C SER A 38 -0.50 21.36 -13.79
N GLU A 39 -0.30 22.23 -14.76
CA GLU A 39 0.62 23.40 -14.69
C GLU A 39 0.27 24.37 -13.54
N ASN A 40 -0.96 24.36 -13.05
CA ASN A 40 -1.43 25.19 -11.93
C ASN A 40 -1.64 24.41 -10.63
N THR A 41 -1.23 23.14 -10.59
CA THR A 41 -1.48 22.28 -9.43
C THR A 41 -0.57 22.71 -8.30
N SER A 42 -1.18 23.23 -7.27
CA SER A 42 -0.48 23.46 -6.02
C SER A 42 -0.08 22.09 -5.44
N THR A 43 1.04 22.06 -4.74
CA THR A 43 1.45 20.97 -3.82
C THR A 43 0.25 20.38 -3.06
N ALA A 44 -0.80 21.18 -2.87
CA ALA A 44 -2.03 20.84 -2.19
C ALA A 44 -2.90 19.80 -2.92
N ASP A 45 -2.93 19.79 -4.24
CA ASP A 45 -3.81 18.86 -4.99
C ASP A 45 -3.23 17.45 -4.99
N LEU A 46 -1.92 17.28 -5.20
CA LEU A 46 -1.25 15.99 -5.05
C LEU A 46 -1.31 15.53 -3.59
N ALA A 47 -1.05 16.42 -2.64
CA ALA A 47 -1.17 16.10 -1.22
C ALA A 47 -2.59 15.64 -0.88
N SER A 48 -3.63 16.33 -1.36
CA SER A 48 -5.03 15.93 -1.16
C SER A 48 -5.34 14.56 -1.78
N SER A 49 -4.81 14.29 -2.98
CA SER A 49 -4.99 12.99 -3.65
C SER A 49 -4.34 11.86 -2.86
N VAL A 50 -3.12 12.05 -2.35
CA VAL A 50 -2.41 11.07 -1.52
C VAL A 50 -3.08 10.93 -0.14
N LEU A 51 -3.46 12.05 0.49
CA LEU A 51 -4.10 12.08 1.82
C LEU A 51 -5.52 11.49 1.82
N SER A 52 -6.17 11.40 0.66
CA SER A 52 -7.46 10.72 0.53
C SER A 52 -7.38 9.21 0.81
N ASP A 53 -6.17 8.65 0.73
CA ASP A 53 -5.87 7.26 1.02
C ASP A 53 -4.83 7.18 2.15
N PHE A 54 -5.29 6.76 3.32
CA PHE A 54 -4.45 6.74 4.52
C PHE A 54 -3.26 5.76 4.42
N ALA A 55 -3.49 4.57 3.87
CA ALA A 55 -2.43 3.57 3.73
C ALA A 55 -1.35 4.07 2.75
N LEU A 56 -1.75 4.72 1.66
CA LEU A 56 -0.85 5.36 0.71
C LEU A 56 -0.06 6.50 1.38
N THR A 57 -0.72 7.35 2.16
CA THR A 57 -0.10 8.44 2.93
C THR A 57 1.06 7.93 3.79
N GLN A 58 0.83 6.88 4.57
CA GLN A 58 1.84 6.34 5.47
C GLN A 58 3.00 5.70 4.72
N LYS A 59 2.72 4.98 3.64
CA LYS A 59 3.76 4.38 2.80
C LYS A 59 4.63 5.45 2.14
N VAL A 60 4.02 6.52 1.62
CA VAL A 60 4.74 7.66 1.01
C VAL A 60 5.63 8.34 2.05
N ILE A 61 5.11 8.65 3.25
CA ILE A 61 5.90 9.29 4.32
C ILE A 61 7.05 8.36 4.77
N ARG A 62 6.81 7.07 4.95
CA ARG A 62 7.84 6.10 5.33
C ARG A 62 8.93 6.01 4.28
N LEU A 63 8.58 5.97 3.00
CA LEU A 63 9.54 5.96 1.91
C LEU A 63 10.33 7.27 1.82
N ALA A 64 9.67 8.42 1.99
CA ALA A 64 10.32 9.73 2.05
C ALA A 64 11.34 9.83 3.20
N ASN A 65 11.16 9.08 4.28
CA ASN A 65 12.09 9.00 5.41
C ASN A 65 13.10 7.84 5.30
N SER A 66 13.10 7.08 4.22
CA SER A 66 14.05 5.99 4.02
C SER A 66 15.48 6.51 3.83
N ALA A 67 16.47 5.62 4.00
CA ALA A 67 17.89 5.95 3.83
C ALA A 67 18.19 6.55 2.45
N MET A 68 17.41 6.23 1.44
CA MET A 68 17.52 6.74 0.07
C MET A 68 17.34 8.28 0.00
N TYR A 69 16.42 8.83 0.80
CA TYR A 69 16.15 10.27 0.85
C TYR A 69 16.77 10.95 2.07
N ALA A 70 17.50 10.21 2.93
CA ALA A 70 18.17 10.73 4.10
C ALA A 70 19.11 11.92 3.83
N PRO A 71 19.81 12.05 2.67
CA PRO A 71 20.65 13.20 2.35
C PRO A 71 19.90 14.54 2.35
N PHE A 72 18.58 14.54 2.22
CA PHE A 72 17.74 15.74 2.29
C PHE A 72 17.41 16.20 3.73
N GLY A 73 17.87 15.45 4.74
CA GLY A 73 18.14 15.96 6.10
C GLY A 73 16.93 16.22 6.99
N CYS A 74 15.74 15.67 6.71
CA CYS A 74 14.55 15.97 7.50
C CYS A 74 13.73 14.74 7.78
N ASN A 75 13.29 14.55 9.04
CA ASN A 75 12.17 13.69 9.34
C ASN A 75 10.90 14.30 8.74
N VAL A 76 10.43 13.72 7.65
CA VAL A 76 9.23 14.14 6.93
C VAL A 76 8.02 13.50 7.62
N THR A 77 7.09 14.32 8.07
CA THR A 77 5.90 13.87 8.82
C THR A 77 4.60 14.12 8.08
N THR A 78 4.65 14.89 6.99
CA THR A 78 3.48 15.21 6.18
C THR A 78 3.79 15.04 4.69
N VAL A 79 2.78 14.62 3.92
CA VAL A 79 2.88 14.51 2.46
C VAL A 79 3.23 15.87 1.83
N SER A 80 2.63 16.97 2.31
CA SER A 80 2.94 18.31 1.81
C SER A 80 4.43 18.67 1.98
N ARG A 81 5.03 18.30 3.13
CA ARG A 81 6.47 18.50 3.37
C ARG A 81 7.33 17.58 2.50
N ALA A 82 6.90 16.32 2.32
CA ALA A 82 7.54 15.40 1.40
C ALA A 82 7.59 15.99 -0.02
N ILE A 83 6.48 16.54 -0.52
CA ILE A 83 6.40 17.16 -1.84
C ILE A 83 7.29 18.39 -1.93
N MET A 84 7.35 19.24 -0.90
CA MET A 84 8.23 20.41 -0.90
C MET A 84 9.73 20.07 -0.93
N ILE A 85 10.12 18.96 -0.33
CA ILE A 85 11.53 18.53 -0.22
C ILE A 85 11.95 17.69 -1.44
N LEU A 86 11.12 16.73 -1.83
CA LEU A 86 11.43 15.74 -2.86
C LEU A 86 10.85 16.08 -4.24
N GLY A 87 9.92 17.03 -4.30
CA GLY A 87 9.24 17.43 -5.52
C GLY A 87 7.93 16.69 -5.77
N VAL A 88 7.08 17.30 -6.62
CA VAL A 88 5.76 16.75 -7.02
C VAL A 88 5.94 15.43 -7.77
N ASP A 89 6.88 15.38 -8.71
CA ASP A 89 7.12 14.20 -9.56
C ASP A 89 7.56 13.00 -8.75
N THR A 90 8.54 13.17 -7.86
CA THR A 90 9.04 12.09 -6.98
C THR A 90 7.92 11.50 -6.14
N ILE A 91 7.17 12.35 -5.45
CA ILE A 91 6.06 11.88 -4.59
C ILE A 91 4.91 11.31 -5.41
N GLY A 92 4.64 11.88 -6.59
CA GLY A 92 3.64 11.37 -7.52
C GLY A 92 3.99 9.97 -8.02
N HIS A 93 5.21 9.74 -8.46
CA HIS A 93 5.69 8.43 -8.92
C HIS A 93 5.72 7.40 -7.79
N LEU A 94 6.15 7.79 -6.57
CA LEU A 94 6.07 6.94 -5.38
C LEU A 94 4.63 6.51 -5.09
N ALA A 95 3.71 7.46 -5.06
CA ALA A 95 2.30 7.19 -4.80
C ALA A 95 1.70 6.28 -5.88
N LEU A 96 2.05 6.52 -7.14
CA LEU A 96 1.61 5.71 -8.28
C LEU A 96 2.12 4.27 -8.18
N SER A 97 3.41 4.07 -7.91
CA SER A 97 4.02 2.75 -7.73
C SER A 97 3.33 1.95 -6.61
N LEU A 98 3.16 2.59 -5.46
CA LEU A 98 2.49 1.97 -4.30
C LEU A 98 1.04 1.60 -4.61
N LYS A 99 0.32 2.46 -5.32
CA LYS A 99 -1.09 2.22 -5.67
C LYS A 99 -1.25 1.11 -6.70
N LEU A 100 -0.35 1.01 -7.66
CA LEU A 100 -0.32 -0.10 -8.62
C LEU A 100 -0.11 -1.44 -7.90
N LEU A 101 0.89 -1.52 -7.02
CA LEU A 101 1.15 -2.73 -6.24
C LEU A 101 -0.03 -3.12 -5.35
N GLU A 102 -0.67 -2.17 -4.69
CA GLU A 102 -1.83 -2.41 -3.85
C GLU A 102 -3.04 -2.92 -4.65
N GLY A 103 -3.34 -2.28 -5.79
CA GLY A 103 -4.48 -2.65 -6.63
C GLY A 103 -4.42 -4.08 -7.15
N PHE A 104 -3.22 -4.58 -7.43
CA PHE A 104 -3.04 -5.98 -7.85
C PHE A 104 -2.92 -6.95 -6.66
N GLY A 105 -2.47 -6.49 -5.48
CA GLY A 105 -2.25 -7.33 -4.30
C GLY A 105 -3.51 -8.03 -3.80
N GLU A 106 -4.65 -7.34 -3.82
CA GLU A 106 -5.94 -7.90 -3.39
C GLU A 106 -6.41 -9.06 -4.28
N VAL A 107 -6.12 -8.99 -5.57
CA VAL A 107 -6.48 -10.03 -6.54
C VAL A 107 -5.47 -11.17 -6.50
N ALA A 108 -4.20 -10.87 -6.37
CA ALA A 108 -3.11 -11.84 -6.26
C ALA A 108 -3.25 -12.78 -5.06
N ALA A 109 -3.81 -12.30 -3.94
CA ALA A 109 -4.07 -13.11 -2.76
C ALA A 109 -5.00 -14.32 -2.99
N ARG A 110 -5.70 -14.38 -4.11
CA ARG A 110 -6.66 -15.45 -4.46
C ARG A 110 -6.18 -16.40 -5.55
N ARG A 111 -5.02 -16.13 -6.17
CA ARG A 111 -4.53 -16.89 -7.33
C ARG A 111 -3.01 -16.96 -7.35
N ASP A 112 -2.47 -18.16 -7.40
CA ASP A 112 -1.02 -18.42 -7.35
C ASP A 112 -0.27 -17.84 -8.54
N ASP A 113 -0.86 -17.86 -9.73
CA ASP A 113 -0.30 -17.28 -10.95
C ASP A 113 -0.15 -15.75 -10.84
N MET A 114 -1.20 -15.09 -10.34
CA MET A 114 -1.17 -13.65 -10.05
C MET A 114 -0.16 -13.29 -8.95
N ALA A 115 -0.08 -14.12 -7.89
CA ALA A 115 0.86 -13.91 -6.80
C ALA A 115 2.32 -13.98 -7.31
N ARG A 116 2.62 -14.93 -8.21
CA ARG A 116 3.95 -15.03 -8.82
C ARG A 116 4.30 -13.82 -9.67
N GLU A 117 3.39 -13.35 -10.54
CA GLU A 117 3.64 -12.17 -11.36
C GLU A 117 3.76 -10.89 -10.52
N LEU A 118 2.95 -10.73 -9.47
CA LEU A 118 3.05 -9.61 -8.55
C LEU A 118 4.37 -9.63 -7.75
N ALA A 119 4.81 -10.80 -7.31
CA ALA A 119 6.10 -10.95 -6.63
C ALA A 119 7.27 -10.56 -7.54
N ARG A 120 7.25 -10.98 -8.82
CA ARG A 120 8.25 -10.56 -9.82
C ARG A 120 8.24 -9.05 -10.04
N ALA A 121 7.04 -8.46 -10.22
CA ALA A 121 6.90 -7.01 -10.36
C ALA A 121 7.48 -6.26 -9.15
N THR A 122 7.20 -6.73 -7.94
CA THR A 122 7.68 -6.14 -6.69
C THR A 122 9.21 -6.20 -6.60
N LEU A 123 9.80 -7.35 -6.90
CA LEU A 123 11.26 -7.53 -6.91
C LEU A 123 11.93 -6.65 -7.98
N ALA A 124 11.37 -6.60 -9.19
CA ALA A 124 11.92 -5.78 -10.28
C ALA A 124 11.86 -4.27 -9.94
N GLY A 125 10.73 -3.81 -9.36
CA GLY A 125 10.61 -2.44 -8.87
C GLY A 125 11.59 -2.12 -7.74
N ALA A 126 11.84 -3.06 -6.81
CA ALA A 126 12.84 -2.91 -5.76
C ALA A 126 14.26 -2.82 -6.34
N PHE A 127 14.59 -3.68 -7.31
CA PHE A 127 15.89 -3.63 -8.01
C PHE A 127 16.10 -2.29 -8.73
N ALA A 128 15.10 -1.82 -9.50
CA ALA A 128 15.16 -0.53 -10.19
C ALA A 128 15.40 0.63 -9.22
N ARG A 129 14.70 0.62 -8.08
CA ARG A 129 14.88 1.63 -7.03
C ARG A 129 16.30 1.60 -6.45
N ASP A 130 16.78 0.42 -6.06
CA ASP A 130 18.04 0.28 -5.36
C ASP A 130 19.22 0.63 -6.27
N ILE A 131 19.19 0.24 -7.55
CA ILE A 131 20.24 0.59 -8.50
C ILE A 131 20.24 2.09 -8.84
N THR A 132 19.08 2.70 -9.01
CA THR A 132 19.00 4.15 -9.28
C THR A 132 19.41 4.97 -8.06
N ALA A 133 19.09 4.51 -6.84
CA ALA A 133 19.49 5.15 -5.60
C ALA A 133 21.02 5.12 -5.39
N LYS A 134 21.66 3.95 -5.56
CA LYS A 134 23.12 3.79 -5.43
C LYS A 134 23.87 4.69 -6.42
N ASN A 135 23.34 4.86 -7.62
CA ASN A 135 23.94 5.70 -8.66
C ASN A 135 23.53 7.20 -8.59
N GLY A 136 22.76 7.60 -7.57
CA GLY A 136 22.36 9.00 -7.35
C GLY A 136 21.49 9.60 -8.45
N ILE A 137 20.70 8.75 -9.12
CA ILE A 137 19.87 9.14 -10.27
C ILE A 137 18.59 9.79 -9.79
N ARG A 138 18.29 11.00 -10.28
CA ARG A 138 17.15 11.81 -9.83
C ARG A 138 15.80 11.24 -10.24
N ASP A 139 15.74 10.56 -11.39
CA ASP A 139 14.48 10.04 -11.97
C ASP A 139 14.22 8.58 -11.58
N GLY A 140 14.82 8.12 -10.47
CA GLY A 140 14.70 6.74 -9.99
C GLY A 140 13.28 6.28 -9.77
N GLU A 141 12.40 7.15 -9.28
CA GLU A 141 11.00 6.81 -9.03
C GLU A 141 10.20 6.61 -10.32
N GLU A 142 10.49 7.37 -11.37
CA GLU A 142 9.90 7.18 -12.69
C GLU A 142 10.33 5.82 -13.27
N ALA A 143 11.61 5.44 -13.10
CA ALA A 143 12.11 4.13 -13.51
C ALA A 143 11.41 2.97 -12.76
N VAL A 144 11.12 3.13 -11.47
CA VAL A 144 10.32 2.16 -10.70
C VAL A 144 8.93 2.00 -11.30
N VAL A 145 8.24 3.11 -11.60
CA VAL A 145 6.92 3.06 -12.25
C VAL A 145 6.98 2.33 -13.58
N CYS A 146 7.96 2.66 -14.44
CA CYS A 146 8.14 1.99 -15.73
C CYS A 146 8.38 0.50 -15.56
N THR A 147 9.23 0.11 -14.59
CA THR A 147 9.52 -1.30 -14.29
C THR A 147 8.27 -2.06 -13.85
N LEU A 148 7.45 -1.47 -12.99
CA LEU A 148 6.18 -2.06 -12.56
C LEU A 148 5.20 -2.20 -13.72
N LEU A 149 5.12 -1.21 -14.58
CA LEU A 149 4.20 -1.22 -15.73
C LEU A 149 4.57 -2.29 -16.77
N HIS A 150 5.83 -2.65 -16.93
CA HIS A 150 6.20 -3.80 -17.76
C HIS A 150 5.55 -5.10 -17.29
N HIS A 151 5.31 -5.28 -15.99
CA HIS A 151 4.59 -6.44 -15.45
C HIS A 151 3.06 -6.29 -15.49
N VAL A 152 2.55 -5.07 -15.58
CA VAL A 152 1.10 -4.81 -15.58
C VAL A 152 0.39 -5.56 -16.71
N ALA A 153 0.98 -5.63 -17.89
CA ALA A 153 0.39 -6.39 -19.00
C ALA A 153 0.22 -7.88 -18.66
N ARG A 154 1.22 -8.51 -18.03
CA ARG A 154 1.14 -9.90 -17.59
C ARG A 154 0.06 -10.08 -16.52
N LEU A 155 0.01 -9.18 -15.54
CA LEU A 155 -1.02 -9.17 -14.50
C LEU A 155 -2.42 -9.00 -15.09
N LEU A 156 -2.59 -8.12 -16.07
CA LEU A 156 -3.85 -7.92 -16.77
C LEU A 156 -4.28 -9.17 -17.55
N VAL A 157 -3.36 -9.81 -18.28
CA VAL A 157 -3.64 -11.04 -19.02
C VAL A 157 -3.98 -12.17 -18.05
N THR A 158 -3.17 -12.38 -17.03
CA THR A 158 -3.40 -13.41 -16.00
C THR A 158 -4.76 -13.23 -15.33
N TYR A 159 -5.19 -11.98 -15.10
CA TYR A 159 -6.48 -11.67 -14.47
C TYR A 159 -7.66 -11.77 -15.43
N CYS A 160 -7.56 -11.11 -16.58
CA CYS A 160 -8.69 -10.99 -17.50
C CYS A 160 -8.84 -12.18 -18.44
N PHE A 161 -7.74 -12.88 -18.76
CA PHE A 161 -7.65 -13.96 -19.74
C PHE A 161 -7.00 -15.22 -19.15
N PRO A 162 -7.55 -15.80 -18.07
CA PRO A 162 -6.89 -16.90 -17.34
C PRO A 162 -6.69 -18.17 -18.17
N ASN A 163 -7.58 -18.50 -19.09
CA ASN A 163 -7.45 -19.68 -19.95
C ASN A 163 -6.39 -19.44 -21.02
N GLU A 164 -6.43 -18.27 -21.63
CA GLU A 164 -5.46 -17.82 -22.62
C GLU A 164 -4.06 -17.68 -22.00
N TRP A 165 -3.96 -17.31 -20.70
CA TRP A 165 -2.70 -17.29 -19.97
C TRP A 165 -2.05 -18.67 -19.89
N VAL A 166 -2.82 -19.71 -19.58
CA VAL A 166 -2.33 -21.10 -19.57
C VAL A 166 -1.84 -21.50 -20.95
N GLU A 167 -2.61 -21.21 -22.00
CA GLU A 167 -2.23 -21.51 -23.40
C GLU A 167 -0.93 -20.77 -23.80
N ILE A 168 -0.75 -19.52 -23.38
CA ILE A 168 0.49 -18.75 -23.61
C ILE A 168 1.69 -19.46 -22.96
N GLN A 169 1.55 -19.89 -21.69
CA GLN A 169 2.63 -20.58 -20.98
C GLN A 169 2.98 -21.94 -21.63
N GLU A 170 1.97 -22.69 -22.07
CA GLU A 170 2.16 -23.96 -22.77
C GLU A 170 2.88 -23.77 -24.09
N ILE A 171 2.46 -22.82 -24.94
CA ILE A 171 3.09 -22.51 -26.22
C ILE A 171 4.54 -22.03 -26.02
N ALA A 172 4.77 -21.15 -25.05
CA ALA A 172 6.12 -20.66 -24.76
C ALA A 172 7.06 -21.81 -24.36
N ALA A 173 6.60 -22.71 -23.48
CA ALA A 173 7.37 -23.86 -23.03
C ALA A 173 7.61 -24.89 -24.15
N GLU A 174 6.58 -25.23 -24.93
CA GLU A 174 6.67 -26.22 -26.01
C GLU A 174 7.57 -25.80 -27.18
N ARG A 175 7.49 -24.49 -27.54
CA ARG A 175 8.22 -23.96 -28.69
C ARG A 175 9.54 -23.28 -28.34
N GLY A 176 9.83 -23.09 -27.06
CA GLY A 176 11.03 -22.38 -26.59
C GLY A 176 11.08 -20.92 -27.04
N ILE A 177 9.90 -20.27 -27.18
CA ILE A 177 9.77 -18.86 -27.54
C ILE A 177 9.49 -18.02 -26.30
N SER A 178 9.59 -16.69 -26.42
CA SER A 178 9.25 -15.79 -25.31
C SER A 178 7.75 -15.83 -24.99
N ASP A 179 7.39 -15.57 -23.74
CA ASP A 179 5.98 -15.43 -23.35
C ASP A 179 5.29 -14.30 -24.14
N SER A 180 6.05 -13.27 -24.56
CA SER A 180 5.53 -12.15 -25.35
C SER A 180 5.15 -12.59 -26.76
N ASP A 181 6.01 -13.42 -27.41
CA ASP A 181 5.72 -13.97 -28.74
C ASP A 181 4.55 -14.96 -28.68
N ALA A 182 4.48 -15.76 -27.60
CA ALA A 182 3.34 -16.65 -27.37
C ALA A 182 2.04 -15.86 -27.13
N CYS A 183 2.11 -14.75 -26.38
CA CYS A 183 0.97 -13.84 -26.16
C CYS A 183 0.47 -13.25 -27.49
N GLU A 184 1.37 -12.85 -28.39
CA GLU A 184 0.99 -12.35 -29.71
C GLU A 184 0.27 -13.44 -30.55
N GLN A 185 0.72 -14.70 -30.46
CA GLN A 185 0.06 -15.80 -31.16
C GLN A 185 -1.35 -16.09 -30.65
N VAL A 186 -1.59 -15.96 -29.34
CA VAL A 186 -2.89 -16.26 -28.72
C VAL A 186 -3.84 -15.06 -28.72
N LEU A 187 -3.33 -13.90 -28.32
CA LEU A 187 -4.13 -12.68 -28.10
C LEU A 187 -3.96 -11.62 -29.21
N GLY A 188 -3.07 -11.85 -30.19
CA GLY A 188 -2.81 -10.90 -31.27
C GLY A 188 -2.16 -9.59 -30.84
N ILE A 189 -1.56 -9.57 -29.65
CA ILE A 189 -0.90 -8.41 -29.06
C ILE A 189 0.26 -8.85 -28.17
N THR A 190 1.37 -8.13 -28.22
CA THR A 190 2.52 -8.36 -27.32
C THR A 190 2.31 -7.75 -25.94
N PHE A 191 3.04 -8.21 -24.91
CA PHE A 191 2.98 -7.58 -23.57
C PHE A 191 3.40 -6.11 -23.60
N PRO A 192 4.48 -5.69 -24.29
CA PRO A 192 4.83 -4.27 -24.39
C PRO A 192 3.69 -3.42 -24.98
N GLU A 193 3.07 -3.86 -26.07
CA GLU A 193 1.96 -3.14 -26.68
C GLU A 193 0.74 -3.03 -25.77
N LEU A 194 0.47 -4.09 -24.99
CA LEU A 194 -0.64 -4.10 -24.04
C LEU A 194 -0.35 -3.19 -22.85
N ALA A 195 0.91 -3.16 -22.36
CA ALA A 195 1.36 -2.25 -21.31
C ALA A 195 1.25 -0.79 -21.77
N GLU A 196 1.69 -0.47 -23.01
CA GLU A 196 1.56 0.86 -23.60
C GLU A 196 0.08 1.27 -23.71
N ALA A 197 -0.79 0.37 -24.15
CA ALA A 197 -2.23 0.62 -24.23
C ALA A 197 -2.86 0.87 -22.85
N ALA A 198 -2.44 0.13 -21.83
CA ALA A 198 -2.88 0.32 -20.45
C ALA A 198 -2.40 1.66 -19.90
N ALA A 199 -1.12 2.00 -20.07
CA ALA A 199 -0.55 3.27 -19.65
C ALA A 199 -1.29 4.47 -20.24
N ARG A 200 -1.56 4.44 -21.55
CA ARG A 200 -2.34 5.49 -22.23
C ARG A 200 -3.80 5.55 -21.78
N LYS A 201 -4.44 4.39 -21.55
CA LYS A 201 -5.80 4.31 -21.05
C LYS A 201 -5.95 4.93 -19.65
N TRP A 202 -4.93 4.80 -18.83
CA TRP A 202 -4.90 5.39 -17.49
C TRP A 202 -4.40 6.83 -17.46
N GLY A 203 -4.03 7.39 -18.62
CA GLY A 203 -3.58 8.78 -18.74
C GLY A 203 -2.17 9.03 -18.20
N LEU A 204 -1.31 8.00 -18.17
CA LEU A 204 0.08 8.15 -17.74
C LEU A 204 0.86 9.06 -18.69
N PRO A 205 1.93 9.74 -18.21
CA PRO A 205 2.80 10.56 -19.06
C PRO A 205 3.30 9.80 -20.28
N GLU A 206 3.46 10.49 -21.41
CA GLU A 206 3.90 9.84 -22.66
C GLU A 206 5.31 9.26 -22.53
N SER A 207 6.20 9.85 -21.70
CA SER A 207 7.51 9.28 -21.37
C SER A 207 7.39 7.86 -20.80
N ILE A 208 6.44 7.65 -19.90
CA ILE A 208 6.16 6.34 -19.29
C ILE A 208 5.50 5.41 -20.32
N ALA A 209 4.50 5.87 -21.07
CA ALA A 209 3.82 5.04 -22.06
C ALA A 209 4.78 4.55 -23.16
N THR A 210 5.69 5.42 -23.61
CA THR A 210 6.67 5.07 -24.65
C THR A 210 7.81 4.20 -24.13
N SER A 211 8.11 4.21 -22.82
CA SER A 211 9.13 3.34 -22.23
C SER A 211 8.75 1.84 -22.21
N MET A 212 7.51 1.50 -22.59
CA MET A 212 7.06 0.11 -22.71
C MET A 212 7.55 -0.59 -23.99
N ARG A 213 8.16 0.11 -24.92
CA ARG A 213 8.64 -0.43 -26.20
C ARG A 213 9.91 -1.27 -26.00
N PRO A 214 10.16 -2.26 -26.88
CA PRO A 214 11.47 -2.90 -26.94
C PRO A 214 12.56 -1.86 -27.20
N ILE A 215 13.67 -1.96 -26.48
CA ILE A 215 14.82 -1.07 -26.68
C ILE A 215 15.91 -1.78 -27.47
N ASP A 216 16.50 -1.05 -28.42
CA ASP A 216 17.74 -1.42 -29.06
C ASP A 216 18.91 -0.86 -28.24
N LEU A 217 19.71 -1.76 -27.68
CA LEU A 217 20.93 -1.41 -26.93
C LEU A 217 22.15 -1.25 -27.83
N GLU A 218 22.06 -1.57 -29.13
CA GLU A 218 23.15 -1.41 -30.09
C GLU A 218 23.28 0.10 -30.49
N GLY A 219 24.51 0.56 -30.54
CA GLY A 219 24.82 1.93 -30.95
C GLY A 219 25.33 2.86 -29.85
N ASP A 220 26.08 3.90 -30.25
CA ASP A 220 26.79 4.82 -29.34
C ASP A 220 26.01 6.13 -29.04
N ALA A 221 24.84 6.33 -29.65
CA ALA A 221 24.07 7.55 -29.44
C ALA A 221 23.50 7.59 -28.00
N PRO A 222 23.49 8.78 -27.32
CA PRO A 222 22.87 8.90 -26.01
C PRO A 222 21.42 8.45 -26.03
N LEU A 223 21.01 7.70 -25.00
CA LEU A 223 19.61 7.29 -24.83
C LEU A 223 18.73 8.52 -24.61
N SER A 224 17.56 8.55 -25.23
CA SER A 224 16.51 9.47 -24.79
C SER A 224 16.06 9.13 -23.39
N HIS A 225 15.38 10.05 -22.68
CA HIS A 225 14.88 9.77 -21.34
C HIS A 225 13.94 8.54 -21.31
N ALA A 226 13.04 8.42 -22.27
CA ALA A 226 12.14 7.26 -22.40
C ALA A 226 12.89 5.95 -22.68
N ASP A 227 13.95 5.99 -23.53
CA ASP A 227 14.77 4.81 -23.80
C ASP A 227 15.60 4.41 -22.57
N TRP A 228 16.09 5.39 -21.81
CA TRP A 228 16.77 5.14 -20.55
C TRP A 228 15.85 4.45 -19.53
N LEU A 229 14.62 4.97 -19.34
CA LEU A 229 13.60 4.33 -18.49
C LEU A 229 13.31 2.91 -18.94
N CYS A 230 13.16 2.68 -20.26
CA CYS A 230 12.96 1.38 -20.83
C CYS A 230 14.14 0.44 -20.54
N ALA A 231 15.38 0.91 -20.71
CA ALA A 231 16.59 0.11 -20.46
C ALA A 231 16.69 -0.32 -18.98
N VAL A 232 16.42 0.60 -18.03
CA VAL A 232 16.38 0.28 -16.60
C VAL A 232 15.30 -0.73 -16.28
N ALA A 233 14.10 -0.58 -16.85
CA ALA A 233 13.01 -1.51 -16.64
C ALA A 233 13.33 -2.91 -17.18
N ASN A 234 13.88 -3.00 -18.40
CA ASN A 234 14.28 -4.28 -19.00
C ASN A 234 15.40 -4.95 -18.20
N MET A 235 16.46 -4.21 -17.84
CA MET A 235 17.53 -4.71 -16.99
C MET A 235 16.98 -5.26 -15.66
N SER A 236 16.13 -4.50 -14.98
CA SER A 236 15.55 -4.90 -13.69
C SER A 236 14.73 -6.19 -13.81
N ASN A 237 13.97 -6.33 -14.88
CA ASN A 237 13.16 -7.51 -15.14
C ASN A 237 14.01 -8.74 -15.47
N GLU A 238 15.06 -8.59 -16.26
CA GLU A 238 15.97 -9.67 -16.59
C GLU A 238 16.80 -10.10 -15.38
N MET A 239 17.31 -9.16 -14.59
CA MET A 239 18.00 -9.44 -13.33
C MET A 239 17.13 -10.24 -12.36
N VAL A 240 15.88 -9.84 -12.16
CA VAL A 240 14.95 -10.58 -11.30
C VAL A 240 14.63 -11.96 -11.88
N THR A 241 14.55 -12.09 -13.19
CA THR A 241 14.34 -13.38 -13.83
C THR A 241 15.50 -14.35 -13.53
N GLU A 242 16.75 -13.89 -13.61
CA GLU A 242 17.92 -14.71 -13.24
C GLU A 242 17.99 -14.98 -11.73
N LEU A 243 17.71 -13.99 -10.89
CA LEU A 243 17.63 -14.18 -9.44
C LEU A 243 16.61 -15.25 -9.05
N THR A 244 15.47 -15.29 -9.72
CA THR A 244 14.42 -16.31 -9.47
C THR A 244 14.76 -17.68 -10.03
N ARG A 245 15.74 -17.80 -10.94
CA ARG A 245 16.25 -19.06 -11.48
C ARG A 245 17.40 -19.67 -10.67
N GLY A 246 17.94 -18.96 -9.70
CA GLY A 246 18.99 -19.47 -8.83
C GLY A 246 20.24 -18.61 -8.76
N ALA A 247 20.17 -17.38 -9.23
CA ALA A 247 21.20 -16.34 -9.08
C ALA A 247 22.61 -16.80 -9.49
N ASP A 248 22.78 -17.27 -10.74
CA ASP A 248 24.11 -17.58 -11.28
C ASP A 248 24.93 -16.28 -11.40
N PRO A 249 26.05 -16.13 -10.65
CA PRO A 249 26.85 -14.90 -10.67
C PRO A 249 27.40 -14.53 -12.04
N GLU A 250 27.76 -15.54 -12.88
CA GLU A 250 28.27 -15.28 -14.23
C GLU A 250 27.19 -14.67 -15.12
N ARG A 251 25.96 -15.17 -15.03
CA ARG A 251 24.82 -14.63 -15.75
C ARG A 251 24.41 -13.24 -15.28
N LEU A 252 24.48 -12.97 -13.99
CA LEU A 252 24.21 -11.63 -13.46
C LEU A 252 25.25 -10.61 -13.94
N ALA A 253 26.52 -11.03 -14.04
CA ALA A 253 27.59 -10.20 -14.60
C ALA A 253 27.40 -9.94 -16.10
N GLU A 254 27.09 -10.95 -16.90
CA GLU A 254 26.79 -10.80 -18.34
C GLU A 254 25.62 -9.84 -18.59
N LEU A 255 24.56 -9.93 -17.77
CA LEU A 255 23.43 -9.00 -17.83
C LEU A 255 23.85 -7.58 -17.46
N ALA A 256 24.62 -7.42 -16.39
CA ALA A 256 25.12 -6.12 -15.97
C ALA A 256 25.99 -5.48 -17.07
N GLU A 257 26.92 -6.21 -17.67
CA GLU A 257 27.75 -5.73 -18.79
C GLU A 257 26.92 -5.24 -19.98
N ARG A 258 25.86 -5.96 -20.36
CA ARG A 258 25.01 -5.59 -21.49
C ARG A 258 24.32 -4.24 -21.35
N TYR A 259 23.97 -3.85 -20.11
CA TYR A 259 23.22 -2.63 -19.83
C TYR A 259 24.09 -1.50 -19.28
N ALA A 260 25.17 -1.81 -18.54
CA ALA A 260 25.94 -0.85 -17.75
C ALA A 260 26.50 0.31 -18.59
N ASP A 261 27.13 0.02 -19.72
CA ASP A 261 27.70 1.05 -20.60
C ASP A 261 26.64 2.02 -21.12
N ARG A 262 25.46 1.49 -21.48
CA ARG A 262 24.36 2.28 -22.04
C ARG A 262 23.65 3.13 -20.98
N LEU A 263 23.59 2.63 -19.75
CA LEU A 263 22.94 3.29 -18.63
C LEU A 263 23.91 4.15 -17.82
N ALA A 264 25.22 4.13 -18.14
CA ALA A 264 26.30 4.74 -17.37
C ALA A 264 26.30 4.28 -15.89
N LEU A 265 26.11 2.97 -15.67
CA LEU A 265 26.12 2.32 -14.36
C LEU A 265 27.41 1.57 -14.13
N ASP A 266 27.82 1.43 -12.87
CA ASP A 266 28.94 0.56 -12.49
C ASP A 266 28.46 -0.90 -12.45
N ILE A 267 29.15 -1.77 -13.22
CA ILE A 267 28.83 -3.21 -13.31
C ILE A 267 28.87 -3.85 -11.92
N SER A 268 29.87 -3.50 -11.10
CA SER A 268 30.03 -4.07 -9.76
C SER A 268 28.88 -3.67 -8.82
N GLU A 269 28.35 -2.48 -8.97
CA GLU A 269 27.17 -2.03 -8.22
C GLU A 269 25.89 -2.75 -8.65
N VAL A 270 25.71 -2.95 -9.96
CA VAL A 270 24.56 -3.70 -10.50
C VAL A 270 24.55 -5.12 -9.96
N VAL A 271 25.69 -5.82 -10.03
CA VAL A 271 25.83 -7.19 -9.50
C VAL A 271 25.64 -7.22 -7.99
N SER A 272 26.24 -6.24 -7.26
CA SER A 272 26.09 -6.13 -5.79
C SER A 272 24.63 -5.99 -5.36
N VAL A 273 23.83 -5.16 -6.05
CA VAL A 273 22.39 -5.03 -5.77
C VAL A 273 21.69 -6.36 -5.95
N GLY A 274 21.96 -7.09 -7.05
CA GLY A 274 21.38 -8.41 -7.29
C GLY A 274 21.71 -9.41 -6.19
N GLU A 275 22.99 -9.47 -5.78
CA GLU A 275 23.43 -10.37 -4.71
C GLU A 275 22.85 -9.96 -3.33
N GLU A 276 22.75 -8.67 -3.03
CA GLU A 276 22.13 -8.18 -1.79
C GLU A 276 20.65 -8.57 -1.74
N MET A 277 19.92 -8.42 -2.84
CA MET A 277 18.53 -8.87 -2.94
C MET A 277 18.38 -10.38 -2.72
N ALA A 278 19.28 -11.18 -3.29
CA ALA A 278 19.27 -12.63 -3.10
C ALA A 278 19.50 -13.05 -1.64
N ARG A 279 20.26 -12.26 -0.87
CA ARG A 279 20.58 -12.53 0.56
C ARG A 279 19.54 -11.95 1.53
N ASP A 280 18.79 -10.91 1.13
CA ASP A 280 17.82 -10.26 2.00
C ASP A 280 16.61 -11.16 2.26
N THR A 281 16.35 -11.45 3.53
CA THR A 281 15.23 -12.31 3.96
C THR A 281 13.87 -11.77 3.57
N SER A 282 13.72 -10.45 3.45
CA SER A 282 12.47 -9.81 3.00
C SER A 282 12.20 -10.08 1.51
N HIS A 283 13.24 -10.15 0.69
CA HIS A 283 13.12 -10.49 -0.72
C HIS A 283 13.05 -12.00 -0.98
N GLN A 284 13.62 -12.84 -0.11
CA GLN A 284 13.57 -14.31 -0.25
C GLN A 284 12.15 -14.86 -0.26
N GLU A 285 11.22 -14.24 0.49
CA GLU A 285 9.80 -14.62 0.45
C GLU A 285 9.19 -14.35 -0.94
N PHE A 286 9.47 -13.18 -1.52
CA PHE A 286 9.01 -12.86 -2.88
C PHE A 286 9.67 -13.73 -3.94
N ILE A 287 10.95 -14.05 -3.79
CA ILE A 287 11.66 -14.99 -4.67
C ILE A 287 10.99 -16.37 -4.59
N ALA A 288 10.71 -16.87 -3.39
CA ALA A 288 10.04 -18.16 -3.20
C ALA A 288 8.63 -18.18 -3.81
N ILE A 289 7.86 -17.10 -3.68
CA ILE A 289 6.54 -16.95 -4.32
C ILE A 289 6.70 -16.94 -5.85
N SER A 290 7.64 -16.17 -6.39
CA SER A 290 7.83 -16.00 -7.84
C SER A 290 8.27 -17.27 -8.55
N THR A 291 8.97 -18.17 -7.84
CA THR A 291 9.40 -19.49 -8.35
C THR A 291 8.35 -20.58 -8.18
N GLY A 292 7.26 -20.31 -7.45
CA GLY A 292 6.28 -21.33 -7.07
C GLY A 292 6.78 -22.32 -6.00
N ALA A 293 7.95 -22.05 -5.40
CA ALA A 293 8.51 -22.87 -4.33
C ALA A 293 7.82 -22.63 -2.98
N SER A 294 7.12 -21.51 -2.83
CA SER A 294 6.29 -21.22 -1.68
C SER A 294 4.91 -21.85 -1.90
N ASN A 295 4.54 -22.77 -1.02
CA ASN A 295 3.13 -23.01 -0.80
C ASN A 295 2.58 -21.69 -0.26
N THR A 296 1.82 -20.94 -1.05
CA THR A 296 1.10 -19.74 -0.64
C THR A 296 0.13 -20.07 0.50
N ARG A 297 0.69 -20.28 1.69
CA ARG A 297 -0.08 -20.08 2.90
C ARG A 297 -0.27 -18.58 2.99
N GLN A 298 -1.52 -18.13 2.85
CA GLN A 298 -1.93 -16.85 3.43
C GLN A 298 -1.14 -16.64 4.74
N PRO A 299 -0.57 -15.44 4.98
CA PRO A 299 0.03 -15.14 6.27
C PRO A 299 -0.95 -15.64 7.32
N PRO A 300 -0.49 -16.35 8.38
CA PRO A 300 -1.39 -16.94 9.33
C PRO A 300 -2.35 -15.87 9.80
N ALA A 301 -3.64 -16.02 9.49
CA ALA A 301 -4.67 -15.10 9.90
C ALA A 301 -4.66 -15.06 11.43
N GLY A 302 -4.30 -13.91 12.00
CA GLY A 302 -4.21 -13.75 13.44
C GLY A 302 -3.04 -12.87 13.87
N LYS A 303 -2.82 -12.81 15.16
CA LYS A 303 -1.79 -11.99 15.77
C LYS A 303 -0.37 -12.50 15.42
N PRO A 304 0.56 -11.62 14.93
CA PRO A 304 1.95 -11.99 14.68
C PRO A 304 2.68 -12.42 15.96
N LEU A 305 3.63 -13.35 15.84
CA LEU A 305 4.41 -13.85 16.98
C LEU A 305 5.31 -12.74 17.58
N ASP A 306 5.75 -11.79 16.77
CA ASP A 306 6.60 -10.65 17.16
C ASP A 306 5.80 -9.36 17.45
N SER A 307 4.49 -9.48 17.69
CA SER A 307 3.57 -8.37 17.93
C SER A 307 4.05 -7.38 19.01
N ALA A 308 4.62 -7.86 20.09
CA ALA A 308 5.16 -6.99 21.16
C ALA A 308 6.32 -6.11 20.66
N ARG A 309 7.21 -6.64 19.81
CA ARG A 309 8.29 -5.87 19.19
C ARG A 309 7.71 -4.83 18.22
N ARG A 310 6.79 -5.24 17.36
CA ARG A 310 6.15 -4.33 16.40
C ARG A 310 5.41 -3.20 17.11
N LEU A 311 4.72 -3.48 18.23
CA LEU A 311 4.08 -2.44 19.04
C LEU A 311 5.09 -1.47 19.66
N ALA A 312 6.25 -1.95 20.11
CA ALA A 312 7.32 -1.10 20.63
C ALA A 312 7.87 -0.17 19.55
N ASP A 313 8.12 -0.70 18.35
CA ASP A 313 8.57 0.07 17.19
C ASP A 313 7.50 1.12 16.80
N GLY A 314 6.23 0.71 16.69
CA GLY A 314 5.11 1.60 16.40
C GLY A 314 4.89 2.69 17.48
N LEU A 315 5.07 2.37 18.76
CA LEU A 315 5.03 3.38 19.84
C LEU A 315 6.13 4.42 19.68
N SER A 316 7.33 4.00 19.27
CA SER A 316 8.43 4.92 19.01
C SER A 316 8.11 5.87 17.87
N GLU A 317 7.47 5.38 16.80
CA GLU A 317 6.99 6.19 15.67
C GLU A 317 5.89 7.19 16.11
N VAL A 318 4.91 6.73 16.90
CA VAL A 318 3.83 7.58 17.44
C VAL A 318 4.42 8.70 18.31
N ARG A 319 5.37 8.39 19.17
CA ARG A 319 6.05 9.39 20.03
C ARG A 319 6.83 10.42 19.22
N ALA A 320 7.58 9.98 18.21
CA ALA A 320 8.30 10.89 17.32
C ALA A 320 7.34 11.85 16.59
N ALA A 321 6.16 11.35 16.19
CA ALA A 321 5.17 12.15 15.49
C ALA A 321 4.33 13.09 16.41
N THR A 322 4.31 12.84 17.72
CA THR A 322 3.44 13.60 18.67
C THR A 322 3.70 15.12 18.63
N GLY A 323 4.97 15.54 18.43
CA GLY A 323 5.35 16.96 18.34
C GLY A 323 5.07 17.60 16.97
N GLU A 324 4.96 16.83 15.92
CA GLU A 324 5.04 17.28 14.54
C GLU A 324 3.73 17.16 13.75
N THR A 325 2.78 16.38 14.26
CA THR A 325 1.50 16.09 13.58
C THR A 325 0.31 16.63 14.39
N ASP A 326 -0.84 16.85 13.74
CA ASP A 326 -2.07 17.19 14.44
C ASP A 326 -2.70 15.95 15.13
N ALA A 327 -3.80 16.17 15.86
CA ALA A 327 -4.46 15.09 16.60
C ALA A 327 -5.08 14.03 15.65
N VAL A 328 -5.48 14.43 14.46
CA VAL A 328 -6.05 13.56 13.42
C VAL A 328 -4.96 12.65 12.86
N GLY A 329 -3.83 13.22 12.47
CA GLY A 329 -2.68 12.49 11.97
C GLY A 329 -2.11 11.51 12.99
N LEU A 330 -2.02 11.93 14.29
CA LEU A 330 -1.53 11.05 15.35
C LEU A 330 -2.48 9.86 15.61
N LEU A 331 -3.79 10.11 15.58
CA LEU A 331 -4.79 9.05 15.74
C LEU A 331 -4.71 8.03 14.61
N ASN A 332 -4.59 8.51 13.37
CA ASN A 332 -4.42 7.66 12.20
C ASN A 332 -3.14 6.82 12.25
N LEU A 333 -2.01 7.46 12.58
CA LEU A 333 -0.73 6.76 12.75
C LEU A 333 -0.82 5.67 13.83
N THR A 334 -1.50 5.98 14.94
CA THR A 334 -1.69 5.00 16.02
C THR A 334 -2.57 3.83 15.58
N LEU A 335 -3.66 4.09 14.84
CA LEU A 335 -4.51 3.01 14.30
C LEU A 335 -3.72 2.11 13.35
N GLU A 336 -2.89 2.68 12.49
CA GLU A 336 -2.05 1.89 11.57
C GLU A 336 -1.01 1.08 12.34
N ALA A 337 -0.31 1.69 13.31
CA ALA A 337 0.67 0.99 14.13
C ALA A 337 0.05 -0.21 14.86
N ILE A 338 -1.14 -0.05 15.43
CA ILE A 338 -1.88 -1.12 16.12
C ILE A 338 -2.31 -2.20 15.11
N LEU A 339 -2.86 -1.81 13.96
CA LEU A 339 -3.31 -2.74 12.91
C LEU A 339 -2.17 -3.64 12.44
N GLN A 340 -1.04 -3.06 12.07
CA GLN A 340 0.13 -3.80 11.57
C GLN A 340 0.78 -4.66 12.66
N SER A 341 0.85 -4.14 13.90
CA SER A 341 1.52 -4.82 15.00
C SER A 341 0.74 -6.03 15.51
N LEU A 342 -0.59 -5.93 15.58
CA LEU A 342 -1.46 -7.00 16.05
C LEU A 342 -2.04 -7.86 14.92
N GLY A 343 -1.78 -7.52 13.66
CA GLY A 343 -2.31 -8.23 12.50
C GLY A 343 -3.82 -8.12 12.39
N PHE A 344 -4.40 -6.97 12.76
CA PHE A 344 -5.81 -6.71 12.59
C PHE A 344 -6.20 -6.66 11.11
N VAL A 345 -7.41 -7.11 10.79
CA VAL A 345 -8.02 -6.97 9.47
C VAL A 345 -8.70 -5.61 9.34
N ASN A 346 -9.34 -5.17 10.42
CA ASN A 346 -9.99 -3.87 10.51
C ASN A 346 -9.58 -3.15 11.78
N CYS A 347 -9.40 -1.82 11.69
CA CYS A 347 -9.22 -0.92 12.81
C CYS A 347 -10.12 0.30 12.64
N ALA A 348 -10.66 0.81 13.74
CA ALA A 348 -11.49 2.02 13.73
C ALA A 348 -11.28 2.86 14.99
N ALA A 349 -11.52 4.17 14.87
CA ALA A 349 -11.62 5.06 16.00
C ALA A 349 -13.00 5.71 16.05
N PHE A 350 -13.70 5.46 17.13
CA PHE A 350 -14.93 6.14 17.49
C PHE A 350 -14.58 7.34 18.36
N VAL A 351 -14.87 8.54 17.88
CA VAL A 351 -14.58 9.79 18.58
C VAL A 351 -15.86 10.34 19.19
N ARG A 352 -15.76 10.76 20.45
CA ARG A 352 -16.87 11.34 21.17
C ARG A 352 -17.27 12.68 20.57
N SER A 353 -18.56 12.84 20.27
CA SER A 353 -19.18 14.11 19.88
C SER A 353 -19.97 14.68 21.07
N PRO A 354 -19.45 15.69 21.79
CA PRO A 354 -20.11 16.24 22.97
C PRO A 354 -21.48 16.88 22.68
N ALA A 355 -21.61 17.46 21.49
CA ALA A 355 -22.86 18.17 21.10
C ALA A 355 -24.02 17.20 20.87
N SER A 356 -23.75 16.05 20.22
CA SER A 356 -24.74 15.02 19.87
C SER A 356 -24.83 13.89 20.90
N LYS A 357 -23.92 13.85 21.89
CA LYS A 357 -23.80 12.78 22.90
C LYS A 357 -23.73 11.38 22.31
N VAL A 358 -22.91 11.23 21.28
CA VAL A 358 -22.65 9.96 20.61
C VAL A 358 -21.15 9.75 20.43
N PHE A 359 -20.76 8.49 20.24
CA PHE A 359 -19.48 8.13 19.66
C PHE A 359 -19.68 7.88 18.18
N GLU A 360 -18.89 8.54 17.34
CA GLU A 360 -18.97 8.45 15.89
C GLU A 360 -17.68 7.86 15.34
N MET A 361 -17.79 6.87 14.45
CA MET A 361 -16.66 6.31 13.72
C MET A 361 -16.12 7.37 12.76
N ARG A 362 -15.02 8.01 13.14
CA ARG A 362 -14.39 9.09 12.36
C ARG A 362 -13.26 8.59 11.49
N PHE A 363 -12.60 7.50 11.92
CA PHE A 363 -11.44 6.93 11.25
C PHE A 363 -11.61 5.43 11.21
N GLY A 364 -11.17 4.84 10.10
CA GLY A 364 -11.21 3.41 9.92
C GLY A 364 -10.22 2.95 8.86
N ILE A 365 -9.54 1.84 9.12
CA ILE A 365 -8.62 1.17 8.22
C ILE A 365 -9.11 -0.27 8.07
N GLY A 366 -9.27 -0.72 6.85
CA GLY A 366 -9.80 -2.04 6.53
C GLY A 366 -11.07 -1.97 5.69
N ARG A 367 -11.30 -3.03 4.94
CA ARG A 367 -12.36 -3.07 3.90
C ARG A 367 -13.76 -2.99 4.50
N GLU A 368 -13.97 -3.60 5.66
CA GLU A 368 -15.29 -3.66 6.30
C GLU A 368 -15.65 -2.36 7.05
N VAL A 369 -14.66 -1.57 7.47
CA VAL A 369 -14.89 -0.32 8.22
C VAL A 369 -15.06 0.91 7.33
N GLN A 370 -14.48 0.94 6.13
CA GLN A 370 -14.59 2.09 5.22
C GLN A 370 -16.05 2.48 4.89
N PRO A 371 -16.95 1.54 4.57
CA PRO A 371 -18.36 1.87 4.33
C PRO A 371 -19.12 2.34 5.58
N LEU A 372 -18.55 2.14 6.77
CA LEU A 372 -19.17 2.43 8.06
C LEU A 372 -18.73 3.78 8.66
N LEU A 373 -17.89 4.55 7.95
CA LEU A 373 -17.51 5.88 8.40
C LEU A 373 -18.75 6.74 8.62
N GLY A 374 -18.84 7.35 9.81
CA GLY A 374 -20.02 8.08 10.27
C GLY A 374 -21.01 7.23 11.07
N LEU A 375 -20.78 5.92 11.23
CA LEU A 375 -21.57 5.09 12.15
C LEU A 375 -21.49 5.66 13.56
N THR A 376 -22.65 5.76 14.22
CA THR A 376 -22.75 6.31 15.58
C THR A 376 -23.39 5.31 16.54
N PHE A 377 -22.99 5.39 17.81
CA PHE A 377 -23.72 4.78 18.91
C PHE A 377 -23.81 5.76 20.08
N PRO A 378 -24.87 5.66 20.95
CA PRO A 378 -25.10 6.64 22.01
C PRO A 378 -24.02 6.60 23.09
N GLU A 379 -23.75 7.75 23.73
CA GLU A 379 -22.90 7.82 24.93
C GLU A 379 -23.62 7.27 26.17
N ALA A 380 -24.95 7.28 26.16
CA ALA A 380 -25.77 6.76 27.25
C ALA A 380 -25.49 5.26 27.43
N PHE A 381 -25.29 4.85 28.69
CA PHE A 381 -24.92 3.47 29.01
C PHE A 381 -25.96 2.45 28.51
N GLU A 382 -25.49 1.49 27.74
CA GLU A 382 -26.18 0.27 27.39
C GLU A 382 -25.39 -0.94 27.92
N PRO A 383 -26.04 -2.06 28.30
CA PRO A 383 -25.35 -3.20 28.92
C PRO A 383 -24.59 -4.06 27.90
N ASP A 384 -23.68 -3.45 27.15
CA ASP A 384 -22.83 -4.09 26.16
C ASP A 384 -21.32 -3.84 26.39
N VAL A 385 -20.47 -4.54 25.65
CA VAL A 385 -19.01 -4.50 25.82
C VAL A 385 -18.39 -3.17 25.41
N PHE A 386 -19.01 -2.40 24.50
CA PHE A 386 -18.52 -1.09 24.09
C PHE A 386 -18.73 -0.07 25.23
N HIS A 387 -19.95 0.02 25.76
CA HIS A 387 -20.25 0.88 26.89
C HIS A 387 -19.52 0.48 28.17
N LEU A 388 -19.27 -0.84 28.34
CA LEU A 388 -18.46 -1.32 29.46
C LEU A 388 -17.00 -0.85 29.35
N ALA A 389 -16.40 -0.84 28.14
CA ALA A 389 -15.08 -0.30 27.90
C ALA A 389 -15.03 1.22 28.18
N LEU A 390 -16.03 1.95 27.70
CA LEU A 390 -16.13 3.40 27.93
C LEU A 390 -16.23 3.75 29.43
N THR A 391 -17.07 3.03 30.16
CA THR A 391 -17.35 3.30 31.58
C THR A 391 -16.17 2.92 32.47
N ASN A 392 -15.60 1.74 32.25
CA ASN A 392 -14.49 1.24 33.06
C ASN A 392 -13.15 1.89 32.68
N GLY A 393 -13.05 2.46 31.47
CA GLY A 393 -11.81 3.02 30.97
C GLY A 393 -10.69 2.00 30.83
N ARG A 394 -11.03 0.72 30.63
CA ARG A 394 -10.09 -0.39 30.49
C ARG A 394 -10.27 -1.04 29.13
N ALA A 395 -9.16 -1.48 28.56
CA ALA A 395 -9.17 -2.26 27.35
C ALA A 395 -9.92 -3.59 27.55
N ILE A 396 -10.67 -3.99 26.53
CA ILE A 396 -11.44 -5.23 26.51
C ILE A 396 -11.05 -6.05 25.30
N LEU A 397 -10.64 -7.29 25.51
CA LEU A 397 -10.47 -8.28 24.47
C LEU A 397 -11.66 -9.24 24.49
N ILE A 398 -12.30 -9.42 23.38
CA ILE A 398 -13.30 -10.45 23.13
C ILE A 398 -12.65 -11.57 22.33
N ASP A 399 -12.24 -12.63 23.02
CA ASP A 399 -11.55 -13.77 22.40
C ASP A 399 -12.42 -14.54 21.40
N ASN A 400 -13.72 -14.65 21.70
CA ASN A 400 -14.68 -15.30 20.83
C ASN A 400 -16.05 -14.60 20.88
N ALA A 401 -16.32 -13.79 19.89
CA ALA A 401 -17.57 -13.04 19.73
C ALA A 401 -18.80 -13.95 19.44
N ARG A 402 -18.55 -15.22 19.08
CA ARG A 402 -19.62 -16.22 18.83
C ARG A 402 -19.99 -17.05 20.04
N GLU A 403 -19.33 -16.83 21.16
CA GLU A 403 -19.66 -17.55 22.39
C GLU A 403 -21.07 -17.17 22.88
N PRO A 404 -21.95 -18.13 23.23
CA PRO A 404 -23.35 -17.88 23.62
C PRO A 404 -23.49 -16.89 24.78
N ARG A 405 -22.47 -16.78 25.65
CA ARG A 405 -22.45 -15.86 26.78
C ARG A 405 -22.08 -14.44 26.37
N ILE A 406 -21.36 -14.27 25.27
CA ILE A 406 -20.83 -12.99 24.79
C ILE A 406 -21.79 -12.36 23.77
N VAL A 407 -22.38 -13.14 22.88
CA VAL A 407 -23.29 -12.66 21.82
C VAL A 407 -24.34 -11.67 22.32
N PRO A 408 -25.05 -11.86 23.46
CA PRO A 408 -26.04 -10.91 23.96
C PRO A 408 -25.44 -9.58 24.42
N ARG A 409 -24.13 -9.55 24.68
CA ARG A 409 -23.38 -8.36 25.14
C ARG A 409 -22.72 -7.58 24.02
N ILE A 410 -22.84 -8.04 22.77
CA ILE A 410 -22.32 -7.34 21.59
C ILE A 410 -23.48 -6.56 20.97
N PRO A 411 -23.30 -5.24 20.74
CA PRO A 411 -24.34 -4.40 20.13
C PRO A 411 -24.87 -4.96 18.82
N LEU A 412 -26.15 -4.74 18.55
CA LEU A 412 -26.79 -5.24 17.33
C LEU A 412 -26.12 -4.71 16.06
N TRP A 413 -25.76 -3.42 16.05
CA TRP A 413 -25.07 -2.80 14.92
C TRP A 413 -23.73 -3.48 14.62
N HIS A 414 -22.95 -3.85 15.64
CA HIS A 414 -21.70 -4.56 15.46
C HIS A 414 -21.94 -5.96 14.84
N ARG A 415 -22.90 -6.72 15.36
CA ARG A 415 -23.23 -8.04 14.83
C ARG A 415 -23.74 -8.00 13.38
N GLN A 416 -24.40 -6.92 12.97
CA GLN A 416 -24.90 -6.73 11.61
C GLN A 416 -23.80 -6.37 10.63
N HIS A 417 -22.91 -5.47 10.99
CA HIS A 417 -21.87 -4.96 10.12
C HIS A 417 -20.59 -5.80 10.15
N PHE A 418 -20.28 -6.42 11.28
CA PHE A 418 -19.09 -7.26 11.49
C PHE A 418 -19.46 -8.72 11.72
N SER A 419 -20.36 -9.26 10.90
CA SER A 419 -20.92 -10.61 11.07
C SER A 419 -19.88 -11.73 10.99
N ASN A 420 -18.76 -11.50 10.30
CA ASN A 420 -17.67 -12.49 10.17
C ASN A 420 -16.65 -12.43 11.30
N VAL A 421 -16.63 -11.38 12.10
CA VAL A 421 -15.64 -11.17 13.16
C VAL A 421 -15.81 -12.19 14.27
N LYS A 422 -14.71 -12.87 14.62
CA LYS A 422 -14.64 -13.84 15.70
C LYS A 422 -13.97 -13.32 16.96
N SER A 423 -12.96 -12.47 16.81
CA SER A 423 -12.26 -11.83 17.93
C SER A 423 -12.07 -10.36 17.64
N PHE A 424 -12.24 -9.52 18.66
CA PHE A 424 -12.01 -8.08 18.53
C PHE A 424 -11.54 -7.47 19.85
N PHE A 425 -10.91 -6.31 19.72
CA PHE A 425 -10.29 -5.58 20.82
C PHE A 425 -10.82 -4.14 20.89
N LEU A 426 -11.03 -3.65 22.09
CA LEU A 426 -11.48 -2.29 22.39
C LEU A 426 -10.46 -1.63 23.31
N LEU A 427 -9.98 -0.43 22.94
CA LEU A 427 -9.07 0.37 23.73
C LEU A 427 -9.67 1.78 23.95
N PRO A 428 -10.19 2.10 25.14
CA PRO A 428 -10.67 3.43 25.45
C PRO A 428 -9.50 4.41 25.66
N VAL A 429 -9.55 5.54 24.96
CA VAL A 429 -8.64 6.68 25.15
C VAL A 429 -9.31 7.68 26.08
N ARG A 430 -8.67 7.96 27.21
CA ARG A 430 -9.23 8.81 28.25
C ARG A 430 -8.51 10.15 28.32
N GLN A 431 -9.28 11.18 28.51
CA GLN A 431 -8.80 12.51 28.86
C GLN A 431 -9.33 12.87 30.25
N ARG A 432 -8.43 13.08 31.21
CA ARG A 432 -8.78 13.27 32.63
C ARG A 432 -9.62 12.08 33.14
N ASN A 433 -10.93 12.28 33.36
CA ASN A 433 -11.81 11.22 33.86
C ASN A 433 -12.88 10.79 32.83
N GLN A 434 -12.77 11.18 31.56
CA GLN A 434 -13.75 10.93 30.51
C GLN A 434 -13.12 10.22 29.32
N THR A 435 -13.82 9.26 28.75
CA THR A 435 -13.40 8.62 27.49
C THR A 435 -13.74 9.55 26.33
N VAL A 436 -12.72 9.92 25.54
CA VAL A 436 -12.82 10.85 24.40
C VAL A 436 -12.77 10.12 23.05
N ALA A 437 -12.19 8.95 23.03
CA ALA A 437 -12.20 8.06 21.88
C ALA A 437 -12.20 6.60 22.29
N LEU A 438 -12.68 5.72 21.42
CA LEU A 438 -12.62 4.26 21.55
C LEU A 438 -11.97 3.71 20.30
N LEU A 439 -10.81 3.09 20.44
CA LEU A 439 -10.15 2.39 19.36
C LEU A 439 -10.67 0.95 19.30
N TYR A 440 -10.96 0.50 18.09
CA TYR A 440 -11.46 -0.84 17.78
C TYR A 440 -10.48 -1.53 16.83
N GLY A 441 -10.27 -2.82 17.00
CA GLY A 441 -9.53 -3.64 16.06
C GLY A 441 -10.03 -5.08 16.07
N ASP A 442 -10.05 -5.75 14.92
CA ASP A 442 -10.49 -7.14 14.81
C ASP A 442 -9.60 -7.98 13.89
N TRP A 443 -9.67 -9.28 14.06
CA TRP A 443 -9.00 -10.29 13.22
C TRP A 443 -9.94 -10.93 12.18
N GLY A 444 -11.07 -10.30 11.87
CA GLY A 444 -12.06 -10.84 10.95
C GLY A 444 -12.51 -12.26 11.34
N GLY A 445 -12.44 -13.18 10.38
CA GLY A 445 -12.79 -14.59 10.59
C GLY A 445 -11.80 -15.40 11.42
N ALA A 446 -10.70 -14.82 11.91
CA ALA A 446 -9.70 -15.48 12.75
C ALA A 446 -9.98 -15.28 14.26
N LEU A 447 -9.52 -16.22 15.08
CA LEU A 447 -9.45 -16.05 16.53
C LEU A 447 -8.10 -15.43 16.92
N CYS A 448 -8.08 -14.62 17.96
CA CYS A 448 -6.84 -14.09 18.54
C CYS A 448 -6.09 -15.21 19.24
N ALA A 449 -5.12 -15.81 18.55
CA ALA A 449 -4.27 -16.85 19.14
C ALA A 449 -3.40 -16.26 20.27
N GLY A 450 -3.52 -16.81 21.48
CA GLY A 450 -2.69 -16.43 22.63
C GLY A 450 -3.09 -15.12 23.32
N GLY A 451 -4.21 -14.50 22.96
CA GLY A 451 -4.68 -13.26 23.56
C GLY A 451 -3.74 -12.05 23.33
N ILE A 452 -3.93 -10.99 24.11
CA ILE A 452 -3.02 -9.83 24.15
C ILE A 452 -2.22 -9.95 25.46
N GLY A 453 -0.88 -10.06 25.33
CA GLY A 453 0.03 -10.21 26.44
C GLY A 453 0.20 -8.91 27.26
N ALA A 454 0.77 -9.04 28.47
CA ALA A 454 0.96 -7.91 29.38
C ALA A 454 1.82 -6.78 28.77
N LYS A 455 2.91 -7.12 28.06
CA LYS A 455 3.75 -6.13 27.38
C LYS A 455 3.04 -5.44 26.21
N GLU A 456 2.28 -6.21 25.45
CA GLU A 456 1.47 -5.64 24.35
C GLU A 456 0.44 -4.66 24.87
N MET A 457 -0.23 -5.02 25.97
CA MET A 457 -1.20 -4.16 26.64
C MET A 457 -0.56 -2.87 27.17
N GLU A 458 0.65 -2.96 27.70
CA GLU A 458 1.43 -1.80 28.14
C GLU A 458 1.72 -0.84 26.98
N PHE A 459 2.19 -1.32 25.85
CA PHE A 459 2.46 -0.49 24.65
C PHE A 459 1.18 0.14 24.10
N LEU A 460 0.08 -0.61 24.05
CA LEU A 460 -1.23 -0.11 23.62
C LEU A 460 -1.73 1.01 24.54
N HIS A 461 -1.49 0.85 25.84
CA HIS A 461 -1.84 1.87 26.83
C HIS A 461 -1.04 3.16 26.60
N TYR A 462 0.29 3.05 26.41
CA TYR A 462 1.13 4.21 26.10
C TYR A 462 0.71 4.90 24.79
N MET A 463 0.34 4.15 23.75
CA MET A 463 -0.20 4.73 22.52
C MET A 463 -1.49 5.53 22.79
N GLY A 464 -2.36 5.02 23.64
CA GLY A 464 -3.56 5.74 24.09
C GLY A 464 -3.24 7.02 24.88
N GLU A 465 -2.19 7.00 25.72
CA GLU A 465 -1.72 8.18 26.47
C GLU A 465 -1.16 9.25 25.52
N GLU A 466 -0.42 8.89 24.49
CA GLU A 466 0.10 9.85 23.49
C GLU A 466 -1.06 10.57 22.76
N ILE A 467 -2.11 9.84 22.36
CA ILE A 467 -3.31 10.43 21.78
C ILE A 467 -3.98 11.38 22.78
N SER A 468 -4.15 10.95 24.03
CA SER A 468 -4.77 11.75 25.08
C SER A 468 -4.00 13.06 25.34
N SER A 469 -2.67 12.97 25.47
CA SER A 469 -1.78 14.11 25.65
C SER A 469 -1.90 15.12 24.49
N LYS A 470 -1.95 14.62 23.25
CA LYS A 470 -2.12 15.47 22.08
C LYS A 470 -3.47 16.17 22.06
N LEU A 471 -4.53 15.47 22.40
CA LEU A 471 -5.89 16.06 22.51
C LEU A 471 -5.95 17.14 23.60
N GLU A 472 -5.23 16.96 24.72
CA GLU A 472 -5.13 17.99 25.77
C GLU A 472 -4.42 19.24 25.29
N SER A 473 -3.31 19.11 24.58
CA SER A 473 -2.56 20.24 24.04
C SER A 473 -3.39 21.07 23.06
N VAL A 474 -4.15 20.41 22.17
CA VAL A 474 -5.08 21.08 21.24
C VAL A 474 -6.24 21.76 21.98
N ALA A 475 -6.78 21.15 23.04
CA ALA A 475 -7.84 21.75 23.86
C ALA A 475 -7.36 23.02 24.58
N GLN A 476 -6.12 23.03 25.08
CA GLN A 476 -5.51 24.19 25.73
C GLN A 476 -5.24 25.33 24.74
N GLN A 477 -4.75 25.02 23.55
CA GLN A 477 -4.55 26.01 22.48
C GLN A 477 -5.85 26.62 21.99
N ASN A 478 -6.91 25.83 21.86
CA ASN A 478 -8.23 26.30 21.45
C ASN A 478 -8.98 27.09 22.56
N SER A 479 -8.76 26.77 23.85
CA SER A 479 -9.29 27.55 24.94
C SER A 479 -8.60 28.92 25.09
N ALA A 480 -7.34 29.01 24.72
CA ALA A 480 -6.61 30.27 24.60
C ALA A 480 -7.05 31.09 23.37
N SER A 481 -7.62 30.45 22.34
CA SER A 481 -8.09 31.07 21.10
C SER A 481 -9.64 31.23 21.03
N GLY A 482 -10.39 30.83 22.04
CA GLY A 482 -11.87 30.96 22.10
C GLY A 482 -12.67 29.93 21.29
N ALA A 483 -12.03 28.86 20.76
CA ALA A 483 -12.68 27.79 20.02
C ALA A 483 -12.65 26.44 20.78
N ASN A 484 -13.75 25.67 20.71
CA ASN A 484 -13.85 24.38 21.42
C ASN A 484 -13.03 23.27 20.76
N ALA A 485 -12.21 22.54 21.51
CA ALA A 485 -11.29 21.48 21.03
C ALA A 485 -11.98 20.29 20.33
N ALA A 486 -13.24 20.03 20.68
CA ALA A 486 -14.06 19.01 20.03
C ALA A 486 -14.38 19.32 18.55
N ASP A 487 -14.33 20.61 18.17
CA ASP A 487 -14.58 21.05 16.80
C ASP A 487 -13.38 20.81 15.86
N SER A 488 -12.17 20.69 16.39
CA SER A 488 -10.97 20.45 15.60
C SER A 488 -10.89 18.99 15.06
N LEU A 489 -11.43 18.03 15.82
CA LEU A 489 -11.61 16.64 15.37
C LEU A 489 -12.88 16.46 14.52
N ALA A 490 -13.82 17.41 14.60
CA ALA A 490 -15.08 17.38 13.87
C ALA A 490 -14.99 17.95 12.45
N ARG A 491 -13.94 18.71 12.12
CA ARG A 491 -13.77 19.25 10.77
C ARG A 491 -13.32 18.15 9.81
N ARG A 492 -14.26 17.65 8.99
CA ARG A 492 -13.91 16.97 7.74
C ARG A 492 -13.07 17.95 6.92
N PRO A 493 -12.03 17.51 6.23
CA PRO A 493 -11.54 18.29 5.09
C PRO A 493 -12.75 18.48 4.16
N SER A 494 -13.18 19.70 4.00
CA SER A 494 -14.29 20.08 3.12
C SER A 494 -13.86 19.77 1.67
N GLY A 495 -14.19 18.57 1.19
CA GLY A 495 -14.24 18.30 -0.22
C GLY A 495 -15.33 19.22 -0.80
N THR A 496 -14.91 20.25 -1.49
CA THR A 496 -15.77 21.09 -2.30
C THR A 496 -16.44 20.21 -3.34
N ALA A 497 -17.70 19.85 -3.11
CA ALA A 497 -18.59 19.44 -4.17
C ALA A 497 -18.80 20.69 -5.06
N GLY A 498 -17.99 20.83 -6.08
CA GLY A 498 -18.20 21.73 -7.19
C GLY A 498 -19.18 21.08 -8.17
N ARG A 499 -20.18 21.84 -8.52
CA ARG A 499 -21.22 21.56 -9.52
C ARG A 499 -20.68 21.15 -10.88
#